data_2b93305383ba32726a3ae5999371953c
#
_entry.id   2b93305383ba32726a3ae5999371953c
#
_cell.length_a   1.000
_cell.length_b   1.000
_cell.length_c   1.000
_cell.angle_alpha   90.00
_cell.angle_beta   90.00
_cell.angle_gamma   90.00
#
_symmetry.space_group_name_H-M   'P 1'
#
loop_
_entity.id
_entity.type
_entity.pdbx_description
1 polymer ?
#
loop_
_entity_poly.entity_id
_entity_poly.type
_entity_poly.pdbx_seq_one_letter_code
_entity_poly.pdbx_strand_id
1 'polypeptide(L)'
;MKTFTYRVFIKVWLLSAVCLGLFAKVDKDEHVTNIHTKPVDSKNQFALIGGGCFWCTEAVFEQIDGIMSVISGYAGGQTKNPTYKDICTGKTGHAEVIKIHFDPQKVSFSQILEIFGNAHDPTTLNRQGADVGTQYRSTIMFYDEKQKKEAELWKEKLASKLVDSVVTEIVPAPKFYPAEEYHQDYYAKNPEQGYCSFVIRPKLKKLGLE
;
A
#
# COMPACT_ATOMS: atom_id res chain seq x y z
N MET A 1 -61.01 10.67 -26.14
CA MET A 1 -62.26 10.27 -25.53
C MET A 1 -62.43 8.77 -25.64
N LYS A 2 -62.29 8.05 -24.57
CA LYS A 2 -62.86 6.79 -24.12
C LYS A 2 -61.91 6.15 -23.10
N THR A 3 -62.22 6.39 -21.89
CA THR A 3 -61.67 5.74 -20.68
C THR A 3 -62.07 4.28 -20.65
N PHE A 4 -61.13 3.39 -20.41
CA PHE A 4 -61.40 1.97 -20.11
C PHE A 4 -60.82 1.62 -18.76
N THR A 5 -61.75 1.49 -17.81
CA THR A 5 -61.47 1.07 -16.44
C THR A 5 -61.56 -0.45 -16.31
N TYR A 6 -60.49 -1.16 -15.96
CA TYR A 6 -60.55 -2.57 -15.59
C TYR A 6 -60.55 -2.72 -14.07
N ARG A 7 -61.67 -3.20 -13.57
CA ARG A 7 -61.83 -3.73 -12.21
C ARG A 7 -61.41 -5.17 -12.19
N VAL A 8 -60.39 -5.52 -11.41
CA VAL A 8 -60.04 -6.91 -11.11
C VAL A 8 -60.59 -7.29 -9.73
N PHE A 9 -61.45 -8.27 -9.72
CA PHE A 9 -62.01 -8.89 -8.51
C PHE A 9 -60.99 -9.87 -7.93
N ILE A 10 -60.60 -9.66 -6.67
CA ILE A 10 -59.80 -10.64 -5.89
C ILE A 10 -60.75 -11.50 -5.11
N LYS A 11 -60.82 -12.81 -5.46
CA LYS A 11 -61.51 -13.81 -4.65
C LYS A 11 -60.54 -14.31 -3.56
N VAL A 12 -60.88 -14.05 -2.33
CA VAL A 12 -60.26 -14.61 -1.14
C VAL A 12 -60.79 -16.03 -0.96
N TRP A 13 -59.94 -17.01 -0.96
CA TRP A 13 -60.23 -18.37 -0.48
C TRP A 13 -59.51 -18.59 0.84
N LEU A 14 -60.30 -18.69 1.90
CA LEU A 14 -59.88 -19.19 3.19
C LEU A 14 -59.84 -20.71 3.13
N LEU A 15 -58.70 -21.33 3.28
CA LEU A 15 -58.54 -22.74 3.61
C LEU A 15 -57.74 -22.83 4.91
N SER A 16 -58.49 -23.19 5.95
CA SER A 16 -57.98 -23.63 7.24
C SER A 16 -57.42 -25.06 7.09
N ALA A 17 -56.14 -25.26 7.34
CA ALA A 17 -55.57 -26.57 7.58
C ALA A 17 -54.79 -26.54 8.89
N VAL A 18 -55.35 -27.23 9.87
CA VAL A 18 -54.75 -27.62 11.13
C VAL A 18 -53.67 -28.65 10.80
N CYS A 19 -52.43 -28.41 11.10
CA CYS A 19 -51.39 -29.43 11.15
C CYS A 19 -50.69 -29.40 12.50
N LEU A 20 -50.84 -30.52 13.20
CA LEU A 20 -50.22 -30.84 14.48
C LEU A 20 -48.70 -30.71 14.43
N GLY A 21 -48.15 -30.28 15.59
CA GLY A 21 -46.74 -30.09 15.81
C GLY A 21 -45.89 -31.34 15.73
N LEU A 22 -44.71 -31.09 15.22
CA LEU A 22 -43.49 -31.82 15.58
C LEU A 22 -42.43 -30.75 15.86
N PHE A 23 -42.19 -30.53 17.15
CA PHE A 23 -41.02 -29.78 17.60
C PHE A 23 -39.80 -30.68 17.42
N ALA A 24 -39.07 -30.48 16.33
CA ALA A 24 -37.71 -30.98 16.24
C ALA A 24 -36.83 -29.98 16.99
N LYS A 25 -36.20 -30.46 18.08
CA LYS A 25 -35.09 -29.76 18.74
C LYS A 25 -33.95 -29.59 17.72
N VAL A 26 -33.67 -28.37 17.34
CA VAL A 26 -32.41 -28.03 16.67
C VAL A 26 -31.40 -27.85 17.78
N ASP A 27 -30.48 -28.81 17.89
CA ASP A 27 -29.29 -28.69 18.71
C ASP A 27 -28.41 -27.60 18.07
N LYS A 28 -28.26 -26.50 18.78
CA LYS A 28 -27.31 -25.44 18.48
C LYS A 28 -25.94 -25.83 19.02
N ASP A 29 -25.23 -26.66 18.30
CA ASP A 29 -23.77 -26.73 18.42
C ASP A 29 -23.14 -25.93 17.30
N GLU A 30 -23.27 -24.60 17.38
CA GLU A 30 -22.37 -23.70 16.66
C GLU A 30 -20.98 -23.77 17.30
N HIS A 31 -20.13 -24.61 16.70
CA HIS A 31 -18.71 -24.59 16.95
C HIS A 31 -18.14 -23.28 16.38
N VAL A 32 -18.29 -22.18 17.17
CA VAL A 32 -17.60 -20.92 16.93
C VAL A 32 -16.13 -21.21 17.13
N THR A 33 -15.43 -21.51 16.05
CA THR A 33 -13.96 -21.49 16.05
C THR A 33 -13.53 -20.07 16.34
N ASN A 34 -13.20 -19.84 17.59
CA ASN A 34 -12.57 -18.62 18.09
C ASN A 34 -11.19 -18.53 17.39
N ILE A 35 -11.15 -17.87 16.22
CA ILE A 35 -9.88 -17.46 15.64
C ILE A 35 -9.34 -16.39 16.57
N HIS A 36 -8.50 -16.81 17.50
CA HIS A 36 -7.67 -15.91 18.28
C HIS A 36 -6.70 -15.24 17.30
N THR A 37 -7.15 -14.17 16.65
CA THR A 37 -6.23 -13.18 16.10
C THR A 37 -5.55 -12.56 17.31
N LYS A 38 -4.25 -12.89 17.51
CA LYS A 38 -3.40 -12.16 18.44
C LYS A 38 -3.66 -10.67 18.19
N PRO A 39 -3.84 -9.83 19.24
CA PRO A 39 -3.88 -8.40 19.05
C PRO A 39 -2.60 -8.00 18.32
N VAL A 40 -2.73 -7.48 17.11
CA VAL A 40 -1.62 -6.79 16.46
C VAL A 40 -1.27 -5.66 17.41
N ASP A 41 -0.03 -5.63 17.89
CA ASP A 41 0.47 -4.59 18.78
C ASP A 41 0.21 -3.25 18.07
N SER A 42 -0.81 -2.53 18.51
CA SER A 42 -1.38 -1.38 17.81
C SER A 42 -0.47 -0.15 17.84
N LYS A 43 0.69 -0.28 18.46
CA LYS A 43 1.62 0.84 18.68
C LYS A 43 2.66 1.02 17.58
N ASN A 44 3.01 -0.02 16.83
CA ASN A 44 4.10 0.06 15.86
C ASN A 44 3.73 -0.71 14.59
N GLN A 45 3.63 -0.01 13.49
CA GLN A 45 3.39 -0.62 12.18
C GLN A 45 4.52 -0.30 11.21
N PHE A 46 4.69 -1.16 10.21
CA PHE A 46 5.70 -0.99 9.18
C PHE A 46 5.04 -0.89 7.80
N ALA A 47 5.61 -0.05 6.92
CA ALA A 47 5.36 -0.06 5.49
C ALA A 47 6.67 -0.32 4.76
N LEU A 48 6.61 -1.02 3.62
CA LEU A 48 7.77 -1.28 2.76
C LEU A 48 7.40 -0.91 1.33
N ILE A 49 8.00 0.17 0.82
CA ILE A 49 7.64 0.78 -0.46
C ILE A 49 8.89 1.20 -1.24
N GLY A 50 8.81 1.16 -2.57
CA GLY A 50 9.84 1.64 -3.49
C GLY A 50 9.23 2.46 -4.62
N GLY A 51 9.84 3.60 -4.94
CA GLY A 51 9.33 4.54 -5.95
C GLY A 51 10.46 5.39 -6.54
N GLY A 52 11.45 4.74 -7.15
CA GLY A 52 12.68 5.36 -7.63
C GLY A 52 13.82 5.29 -6.62
N CYS A 53 14.75 6.23 -6.70
CA CYS A 53 15.86 6.33 -5.76
C CYS A 53 15.37 6.47 -4.32
N PHE A 54 15.85 5.61 -3.43
CA PHE A 54 15.45 5.59 -2.02
C PHE A 54 15.82 6.86 -1.25
N TRP A 55 16.87 7.60 -1.63
CA TRP A 55 17.18 8.91 -1.03
C TRP A 55 16.02 9.91 -1.19
N CYS A 56 15.32 9.86 -2.34
CA CYS A 56 14.17 10.71 -2.59
C CYS A 56 12.98 10.36 -1.70
N THR A 57 12.68 9.06 -1.59
CA THR A 57 11.55 8.58 -0.79
C THR A 57 11.84 8.70 0.70
N GLU A 58 13.05 8.39 1.15
CA GLU A 58 13.51 8.60 2.53
C GLU A 58 13.31 10.07 2.95
N ALA A 59 13.87 11.01 2.19
CA ALA A 59 13.76 12.45 2.50
C ALA A 59 12.32 12.95 2.60
N VAL A 60 11.38 12.39 1.81
CA VAL A 60 9.95 12.74 1.91
C VAL A 60 9.35 12.22 3.20
N PHE A 61 9.56 10.93 3.51
CA PHE A 61 8.88 10.29 4.63
C PHE A 61 9.46 10.67 6.00
N GLU A 62 10.73 11.06 6.08
CA GLU A 62 11.34 11.61 7.30
C GLU A 62 10.68 12.91 7.78
N GLN A 63 9.98 13.64 6.90
CA GLN A 63 9.32 14.91 7.21
C GLN A 63 7.86 14.74 7.66
N ILE A 64 7.33 13.54 7.70
CA ILE A 64 5.91 13.29 7.97
C ILE A 64 5.69 13.03 9.46
N ASP A 65 4.81 13.81 10.09
CA ASP A 65 4.44 13.54 11.49
C ASP A 65 3.81 12.16 11.63
N GLY A 66 4.23 11.44 12.68
CA GLY A 66 3.84 10.06 12.91
C GLY A 66 4.77 9.02 12.29
N ILE A 67 5.73 9.40 11.45
CA ILE A 67 6.83 8.53 11.04
C ILE A 67 7.89 8.54 12.14
N MET A 68 8.23 7.36 12.63
CA MET A 68 9.18 7.18 13.74
C MET A 68 10.59 6.90 13.25
N SER A 69 10.73 6.21 12.12
CA SER A 69 12.00 6.00 11.42
C SER A 69 11.78 5.57 9.97
N VAL A 70 12.72 5.89 9.12
CA VAL A 70 12.81 5.43 7.74
C VAL A 70 14.17 4.77 7.57
N ILE A 71 14.22 3.60 6.93
CA ILE A 71 15.47 2.88 6.65
C ILE A 71 15.49 2.57 5.16
N SER A 72 16.45 3.13 4.45
CA SER A 72 16.74 2.81 3.05
C SER A 72 17.33 1.42 2.90
N GLY A 73 16.93 0.68 1.86
CA GLY A 73 17.40 -0.69 1.66
C GLY A 73 16.93 -1.33 0.36
N TYR A 74 17.04 -2.65 0.32
CA TYR A 74 16.79 -3.47 -0.86
C TYR A 74 15.83 -4.61 -0.54
N ALA A 75 14.88 -4.88 -1.45
CA ALA A 75 13.91 -5.97 -1.28
C ALA A 75 13.38 -6.49 -2.63
N GLY A 76 12.82 -7.69 -2.63
CA GLY A 76 12.12 -8.27 -3.79
C GLY A 76 12.99 -9.00 -4.80
N GLY A 77 14.31 -9.07 -4.59
CA GLY A 77 15.25 -9.77 -5.46
C GLY A 77 15.68 -11.14 -4.96
N GLN A 78 16.60 -11.75 -5.69
CA GLN A 78 17.10 -13.11 -5.44
C GLN A 78 18.49 -13.12 -4.76
N THR A 79 19.28 -12.06 -4.91
CA THR A 79 20.63 -11.97 -4.35
C THR A 79 20.56 -11.85 -2.82
N LYS A 80 21.27 -12.73 -2.12
CA LYS A 80 21.37 -12.68 -0.65
C LYS A 80 22.42 -11.64 -0.24
N ASN A 81 22.09 -10.81 0.75
CA ASN A 81 22.95 -9.74 1.27
C ASN A 81 23.55 -8.88 0.15
N PRO A 82 22.70 -8.29 -0.72
CA PRO A 82 23.20 -7.49 -1.83
C PRO A 82 23.91 -6.25 -1.33
N THR A 83 24.93 -5.82 -2.05
CA THR A 83 25.57 -4.52 -1.89
C THR A 83 24.98 -3.52 -2.88
N TYR A 84 25.18 -2.22 -2.66
CA TYR A 84 24.79 -1.18 -3.62
C TYR A 84 25.40 -1.42 -5.01
N LYS A 85 26.66 -1.87 -5.05
CA LYS A 85 27.32 -2.22 -6.31
C LYS A 85 26.57 -3.33 -7.07
N ASP A 86 26.05 -4.32 -6.36
CA ASP A 86 25.26 -5.39 -6.98
C ASP A 86 23.94 -4.84 -7.51
N ILE A 87 23.25 -3.99 -6.73
CA ILE A 87 22.01 -3.34 -7.13
C ILE A 87 22.16 -2.54 -8.42
N CYS A 88 23.25 -1.75 -8.53
CA CYS A 88 23.56 -0.95 -9.71
C CYS A 88 23.73 -1.78 -10.99
N THR A 89 24.00 -3.07 -10.89
CA THR A 89 24.05 -3.96 -12.07
C THR A 89 22.68 -4.21 -12.70
N GLY A 90 21.57 -3.94 -11.98
CA GLY A 90 20.20 -4.27 -12.39
C GLY A 90 19.88 -5.78 -12.42
N LYS A 91 20.84 -6.65 -11.99
CA LYS A 91 20.72 -8.12 -12.10
C LYS A 91 20.26 -8.81 -10.82
N THR A 92 20.22 -8.12 -9.69
CA THR A 92 19.84 -8.70 -8.39
C THR A 92 18.35 -9.01 -8.27
N GLY A 93 17.51 -8.33 -9.07
CA GLY A 93 16.05 -8.35 -8.96
C GLY A 93 15.51 -7.52 -7.81
N HIS A 94 16.36 -6.99 -6.94
CA HIS A 94 15.91 -6.11 -5.84
C HIS A 94 15.47 -4.74 -6.36
N ALA A 95 14.47 -4.17 -5.67
CA ALA A 95 14.16 -2.75 -5.75
C ALA A 95 14.90 -2.00 -4.64
N GLU A 96 15.23 -0.72 -4.90
CA GLU A 96 15.48 0.26 -3.87
C GLU A 96 14.16 0.56 -3.18
N VAL A 97 14.12 0.37 -1.87
CA VAL A 97 12.92 0.53 -1.05
C VAL A 97 13.25 1.25 0.24
N ILE A 98 12.24 1.82 0.87
CA ILE A 98 12.31 2.31 2.24
C ILE A 98 11.40 1.45 3.13
N LYS A 99 11.92 1.10 4.32
CA LYS A 99 11.15 0.51 5.41
C LYS A 99 10.77 1.61 6.38
N ILE A 100 9.50 1.92 6.44
CA ILE A 100 8.93 2.98 7.28
C ILE A 100 8.39 2.33 8.55
N HIS A 101 8.78 2.86 9.72
CA HIS A 101 8.18 2.57 11.00
C HIS A 101 7.28 3.75 11.39
N PHE A 102 5.99 3.52 11.64
CA PHE A 102 5.04 4.60 11.86
C PHE A 102 4.07 4.33 13.02
N ASP A 103 3.60 5.42 13.63
CA ASP A 103 2.53 5.41 14.64
C ASP A 103 1.17 5.46 13.95
N PRO A 104 0.37 4.37 13.97
CA PRO A 104 -0.94 4.34 13.29
C PRO A 104 -2.00 5.25 13.94
N GLN A 105 -1.74 5.83 15.10
CA GLN A 105 -2.61 6.83 15.71
C GLN A 105 -2.39 8.24 15.12
N LYS A 106 -1.23 8.48 14.51
CA LYS A 106 -0.86 9.75 13.89
C LYS A 106 -0.97 9.72 12.38
N VAL A 107 -0.49 8.66 11.75
CA VAL A 107 -0.53 8.48 10.29
C VAL A 107 -0.95 7.05 9.96
N SER A 108 -1.97 6.87 9.12
CA SER A 108 -2.43 5.57 8.66
C SER A 108 -1.63 5.07 7.45
N PHE A 109 -1.66 3.75 7.19
CA PHE A 109 -1.06 3.18 5.99
C PHE A 109 -1.65 3.78 4.71
N SER A 110 -2.97 4.02 4.66
CA SER A 110 -3.61 4.68 3.52
C SER A 110 -3.08 6.10 3.28
N GLN A 111 -2.78 6.87 4.34
CA GLN A 111 -2.17 8.20 4.20
C GLN A 111 -0.72 8.10 3.70
N ILE A 112 0.04 7.10 4.16
CA ILE A 112 1.38 6.79 3.61
C ILE A 112 1.29 6.52 2.10
N LEU A 113 0.30 5.76 1.64
CA LEU A 113 0.10 5.49 0.22
C LEU A 113 -0.31 6.74 -0.58
N GLU A 114 -1.13 7.64 -0.03
CA GLU A 114 -1.47 8.91 -0.69
C GLU A 114 -0.21 9.79 -0.85
N ILE A 115 0.63 9.89 0.19
CA ILE A 115 1.92 10.61 0.12
C ILE A 115 2.82 9.96 -0.93
N PHE A 116 2.94 8.64 -0.93
CA PHE A 116 3.72 7.87 -1.88
C PHE A 116 3.31 8.14 -3.33
N GLY A 117 2.00 8.14 -3.62
CA GLY A 117 1.46 8.43 -4.95
C GLY A 117 1.73 9.86 -5.43
N ASN A 118 1.87 10.82 -4.50
CA ASN A 118 2.22 12.20 -4.83
C ASN A 118 3.74 12.41 -4.96
N ALA A 119 4.54 11.55 -4.32
CA ALA A 119 6.00 11.68 -4.27
C ALA A 119 6.71 11.08 -5.49
N HIS A 120 6.05 10.22 -6.29
CA HIS A 120 6.65 9.59 -7.46
C HIS A 120 5.63 9.46 -8.61
N ASP A 121 6.09 9.07 -9.78
CA ASP A 121 5.24 8.74 -10.92
C ASP A 121 4.98 7.21 -10.93
N PRO A 122 3.77 6.74 -10.64
CA PRO A 122 3.44 5.32 -10.58
C PRO A 122 3.16 4.70 -11.96
N THR A 123 3.30 5.46 -13.06
CA THR A 123 2.98 5.01 -14.43
C THR A 123 4.20 4.60 -15.24
N THR A 124 5.42 4.89 -14.74
CA THR A 124 6.66 4.59 -15.45
C THR A 124 7.26 3.25 -15.03
N LEU A 125 7.24 2.27 -15.95
CA LEU A 125 7.76 0.94 -15.67
C LEU A 125 9.30 0.95 -15.53
N ASN A 126 9.82 0.42 -14.41
CA ASN A 126 11.25 0.31 -14.11
C ASN A 126 12.00 1.63 -14.29
N ARG A 127 11.36 2.73 -13.92
CA ARG A 127 11.92 4.05 -14.10
C ARG A 127 11.28 5.06 -13.15
N GLN A 128 12.08 6.05 -12.72
CA GLN A 128 11.56 7.22 -12.02
C GLN A 128 12.37 8.45 -12.43
N GLY A 129 11.76 9.32 -13.25
CA GLY A 129 12.48 10.48 -13.81
C GLY A 129 13.67 10.06 -14.66
N ALA A 130 14.89 10.47 -14.28
CA ALA A 130 16.13 10.11 -14.95
C ALA A 130 16.68 8.73 -14.53
N ASP A 131 16.24 8.19 -13.39
CA ASP A 131 16.71 6.91 -12.87
C ASP A 131 16.03 5.76 -13.63
N VAL A 132 16.81 4.96 -14.36
CA VAL A 132 16.33 3.87 -15.21
C VAL A 132 16.92 2.54 -14.74
N GLY A 133 16.04 1.55 -14.50
CA GLY A 133 16.41 0.21 -14.08
C GLY A 133 15.33 -0.42 -13.20
N THR A 134 15.33 -1.76 -13.12
CA THR A 134 14.37 -2.53 -12.30
C THR A 134 14.44 -2.19 -10.82
N GLN A 135 15.60 -1.72 -10.34
CA GLN A 135 15.80 -1.26 -8.97
C GLN A 135 14.97 0.00 -8.63
N TYR A 136 14.57 0.77 -9.62
CA TYR A 136 13.79 2.01 -9.43
C TYR A 136 12.28 1.83 -9.68
N ARG A 137 11.80 0.58 -9.76
CA ARG A 137 10.39 0.30 -10.00
C ARG A 137 9.48 0.76 -8.86
N SER A 138 8.26 1.13 -9.20
CA SER A 138 7.22 1.41 -8.24
C SER A 138 6.69 0.11 -7.63
N THR A 139 6.75 -0.04 -6.31
CA THR A 139 6.34 -1.25 -5.60
C THR A 139 5.82 -0.95 -4.18
N ILE A 140 4.79 -1.68 -3.77
CA ILE A 140 4.26 -1.75 -2.42
C ILE A 140 4.39 -3.20 -1.96
N MET A 141 5.12 -3.43 -0.88
CA MET A 141 5.37 -4.76 -0.33
C MET A 141 4.62 -4.89 1.01
N PHE A 142 3.46 -5.55 0.98
CA PHE A 142 2.54 -5.60 2.12
C PHE A 142 2.94 -6.65 3.15
N TYR A 143 2.75 -6.34 4.44
CA TYR A 143 3.01 -7.24 5.55
C TYR A 143 1.79 -8.09 5.94
N ASP A 144 0.58 -7.65 5.59
CA ASP A 144 -0.67 -8.35 5.94
C ASP A 144 -1.77 -8.08 4.89
N GLU A 145 -2.88 -8.82 5.01
CA GLU A 145 -4.03 -8.71 4.08
C GLU A 145 -4.76 -7.36 4.19
N LYS A 146 -4.65 -6.65 5.32
CA LYS A 146 -5.21 -5.32 5.46
C LYS A 146 -4.44 -4.33 4.59
N GLN A 147 -3.10 -4.33 4.71
CA GLN A 147 -2.23 -3.50 3.86
C GLN A 147 -2.41 -3.81 2.38
N LYS A 148 -2.55 -5.10 2.01
CA LYS A 148 -2.82 -5.51 0.64
C LYS A 148 -4.09 -4.86 0.09
N LYS A 149 -5.20 -4.99 0.81
CA LYS A 149 -6.49 -4.40 0.41
C LYS A 149 -6.41 -2.88 0.28
N GLU A 150 -5.74 -2.21 1.22
CA GLU A 150 -5.56 -0.76 1.17
C GLU A 150 -4.71 -0.34 -0.04
N ALA A 151 -3.65 -1.11 -0.38
CA ALA A 151 -2.81 -0.86 -1.54
C ALA A 151 -3.57 -1.09 -2.87
N GLU A 152 -4.38 -2.15 -2.96
CA GLU A 152 -5.21 -2.44 -4.12
C GLU A 152 -6.24 -1.32 -4.35
N LEU A 153 -6.96 -0.90 -3.31
CA LEU A 153 -7.91 0.23 -3.38
C LEU A 153 -7.23 1.54 -3.76
N TRP A 154 -6.05 1.82 -3.22
CA TRP A 154 -5.25 2.98 -3.59
C TRP A 154 -4.88 2.95 -5.08
N LYS A 155 -4.42 1.80 -5.58
CA LYS A 155 -4.05 1.62 -6.99
C LYS A 155 -5.25 1.81 -7.93
N GLU A 156 -6.41 1.25 -7.60
CA GLU A 156 -7.65 1.43 -8.36
C GLU A 156 -8.09 2.90 -8.39
N LYS A 157 -8.10 3.57 -7.23
CA LYS A 157 -8.44 4.99 -7.11
C LYS A 157 -7.48 5.87 -7.93
N LEU A 158 -6.20 5.53 -7.95
CA LEU A 158 -5.20 6.26 -8.70
C LEU A 158 -5.35 6.03 -10.21
N ALA A 159 -5.57 4.79 -10.64
CA ALA A 159 -5.82 4.43 -12.02
C ALA A 159 -7.06 5.11 -12.60
N SER A 160 -8.09 5.39 -11.78
CA SER A 160 -9.28 6.14 -12.24
C SER A 160 -9.03 7.62 -12.52
N LYS A 161 -7.90 8.17 -12.07
CA LYS A 161 -7.54 9.60 -12.20
C LYS A 161 -6.45 9.86 -13.24
N LEU A 162 -5.67 8.84 -13.57
CA LEU A 162 -4.53 8.95 -14.48
C LEU A 162 -4.91 8.44 -15.87
N VAL A 163 -4.30 9.02 -16.90
CA VAL A 163 -4.46 8.59 -18.30
C VAL A 163 -3.63 7.33 -18.54
N ASP A 164 -2.42 7.31 -18.00
CA ASP A 164 -1.49 6.20 -18.16
C ASP A 164 -1.75 5.12 -17.10
N SER A 165 -1.46 3.86 -17.45
CA SER A 165 -1.67 2.72 -16.56
C SER A 165 -0.75 2.78 -15.34
N VAL A 166 -1.30 2.54 -14.15
CA VAL A 166 -0.52 2.42 -12.91
C VAL A 166 0.22 1.08 -12.88
N VAL A 167 1.55 1.14 -12.95
CA VAL A 167 2.44 -0.04 -13.01
C VAL A 167 2.97 -0.47 -11.64
N THR A 168 2.57 0.18 -10.57
CA THR A 168 2.98 -0.17 -9.20
C THR A 168 2.70 -1.64 -8.89
N GLU A 169 3.74 -2.39 -8.51
CA GLU A 169 3.62 -3.77 -8.02
C GLU A 169 3.02 -3.78 -6.61
N ILE A 170 2.14 -4.74 -6.31
CA ILE A 170 1.64 -5.00 -4.96
C ILE A 170 1.94 -6.46 -4.66
N VAL A 171 2.92 -6.72 -3.79
CA VAL A 171 3.45 -8.06 -3.52
C VAL A 171 3.63 -8.27 -2.01
N PRO A 172 3.64 -9.52 -1.51
CA PRO A 172 3.97 -9.80 -0.12
C PRO A 172 5.37 -9.29 0.23
N ALA A 173 5.54 -8.74 1.44
CA ALA A 173 6.82 -8.22 1.89
C ALA A 173 7.87 -9.36 1.99
N PRO A 174 8.93 -9.31 1.16
CA PRO A 174 10.01 -10.29 1.22
C PRO A 174 11.02 -9.90 2.30
N LYS A 175 12.14 -10.63 2.35
CA LYS A 175 13.27 -10.23 3.21
C LYS A 175 13.79 -8.86 2.78
N PHE A 176 13.84 -7.96 3.75
CA PHE A 176 14.45 -6.63 3.62
C PHE A 176 15.94 -6.69 4.00
N TYR A 177 16.77 -6.02 3.23
CA TYR A 177 18.19 -5.83 3.47
C TYR A 177 18.47 -4.33 3.61
N PRO A 178 18.86 -3.83 4.80
CA PRO A 178 19.25 -2.43 4.95
C PRO A 178 20.39 -2.08 3.98
N ALA A 179 20.30 -0.91 3.37
CA ALA A 179 21.41 -0.36 2.60
C ALA A 179 22.55 0.05 3.53
N GLU A 180 23.71 0.27 2.97
CA GLU A 180 24.92 0.67 3.67
C GLU A 180 24.70 2.02 4.39
N GLU A 181 25.39 2.23 5.51
CA GLU A 181 25.21 3.39 6.39
C GLU A 181 25.34 4.74 5.67
N TYR A 182 26.19 4.82 4.65
CA TYR A 182 26.34 6.06 3.88
C TYR A 182 25.14 6.42 3.00
N HIS A 183 24.15 5.53 2.88
CA HIS A 183 22.89 5.78 2.22
C HIS A 183 21.77 6.25 3.16
N GLN A 184 21.92 6.06 4.47
CA GLN A 184 20.90 6.44 5.45
C GLN A 184 20.96 7.94 5.73
N ASP A 185 19.79 8.59 5.86
CA ASP A 185 19.62 10.04 6.08
C ASP A 185 20.38 10.87 5.02
N TYR A 186 20.41 10.37 3.77
CA TYR A 186 21.32 10.91 2.77
C TYR A 186 21.09 12.38 2.49
N TYR A 187 19.83 12.81 2.35
CA TYR A 187 19.49 14.20 2.12
C TYR A 187 19.87 15.10 3.28
N ALA A 188 19.59 14.67 4.51
CA ALA A 188 19.93 15.43 5.72
C ALA A 188 21.45 15.61 5.88
N LYS A 189 22.24 14.57 5.54
CA LYS A 189 23.71 14.57 5.63
C LYS A 189 24.39 15.33 4.47
N ASN A 190 23.73 15.42 3.30
CA ASN A 190 24.33 15.90 2.05
C ASN A 190 23.46 16.90 1.27
N PRO A 191 22.84 17.93 1.90
CA PRO A 191 21.83 18.78 1.28
C PRO A 191 22.35 19.56 0.05
N GLU A 192 23.65 19.85 -0.02
CA GLU A 192 24.29 20.60 -1.10
C GLU A 192 24.79 19.72 -2.26
N GLN A 193 24.69 18.42 -2.14
CA GLN A 193 24.99 17.49 -3.24
C GLN A 193 24.09 17.79 -4.45
N GLY A 194 24.63 17.64 -5.66
CA GLY A 194 23.90 17.94 -6.90
C GLY A 194 22.57 17.20 -7.01
N TYR A 195 22.53 15.91 -6.72
CA TYR A 195 21.27 15.14 -6.73
C TYR A 195 20.26 15.66 -5.68
N CYS A 196 20.72 15.99 -4.50
CA CYS A 196 19.89 16.57 -3.44
C CYS A 196 19.31 17.92 -3.86
N SER A 197 20.14 18.80 -4.42
CA SER A 197 19.76 20.16 -4.83
C SER A 197 18.83 20.18 -6.05
N PHE A 198 19.07 19.29 -7.05
CA PHE A 198 18.35 19.34 -8.33
C PHE A 198 17.18 18.33 -8.42
N VAL A 199 17.14 17.31 -7.59
CA VAL A 199 16.10 16.26 -7.65
C VAL A 199 15.28 16.22 -6.37
N ILE A 200 15.92 16.10 -5.19
CA ILE A 200 15.19 15.90 -3.93
C ILE A 200 14.53 17.20 -3.47
N ARG A 201 15.27 18.29 -3.36
CA ARG A 201 14.76 19.59 -2.89
C ARG A 201 13.55 20.10 -3.69
N PRO A 202 13.55 20.10 -5.03
CA PRO A 202 12.35 20.46 -5.80
C PRO A 202 11.14 19.56 -5.54
N LYS A 203 11.37 18.26 -5.27
CA LYS A 203 10.32 17.31 -4.91
C LYS A 203 9.70 17.67 -3.54
N LEU A 204 10.53 17.93 -2.53
CA LEU A 204 10.06 18.34 -1.21
C LEU A 204 9.25 19.64 -1.28
N LYS A 205 9.74 20.65 -2.02
CA LYS A 205 9.00 21.92 -2.26
C LYS A 205 7.65 21.68 -2.93
N LYS A 206 7.60 20.82 -3.96
CA LYS A 206 6.33 20.46 -4.63
C LYS A 206 5.31 19.84 -3.67
N LEU A 207 5.79 19.11 -2.67
CA LEU A 207 4.96 18.46 -1.65
C LEU A 207 4.66 19.36 -0.44
N GLY A 208 5.23 20.57 -0.39
CA GLY A 208 5.06 21.49 0.73
C GLY A 208 5.79 21.05 2.00
N LEU A 209 6.88 20.28 1.84
CA LEU A 209 7.70 19.75 2.94
C LEU A 209 9.00 20.56 3.16
N GLU A 210 9.27 21.54 2.32
CA GLU A 210 10.43 22.47 2.42
C GLU A 210 10.04 23.86 1.92
#